data_3caf01a4a619a1b6cddb54818c784411
#
_entry.id   3caf01a4a619a1b6cddb54818c784411
#
_cell.length_a   1.000
_cell.length_b   1.000
_cell.length_c   1.000
_cell.angle_alpha   90.00
_cell.angle_beta   90.00
_cell.angle_gamma   90.00
#
_symmetry.space_group_name_H-M   'P 1'
#
loop_
_entity.id
_entity.type
_entity.pdbx_description
1 polymer ?
#
loop_
_entity_poly.entity_id
_entity_poly.type
_entity_poly.pdbx_seq_one_letter_code
_entity_poly.pdbx_strand_id
1 'polypeptide(L)'
;MSANPGKPDASERMKSYLEKIATGPKMSKDLTRDEADDALSLILNDEVSSERAAVFLIAARMKLETLEENIGYWKALDATTVQQEIKFDKLVQVAEAFDGFQRTPIFTFYTMSIINTNIISIGTVVIVA
;
A
#
# COMPACT_ATOMS: atom_id res chain seq x y z
N MET A 1 -9.54 18.33 -16.96
CA MET A 1 -9.59 16.89 -16.67
C MET A 1 -10.83 16.34 -17.33
N SER A 2 -10.66 15.53 -18.38
CA SER A 2 -11.76 15.00 -19.20
C SER A 2 -12.31 13.74 -18.54
N ALA A 3 -13.52 13.82 -17.96
CA ALA A 3 -14.23 12.64 -17.50
C ALA A 3 -14.57 11.75 -18.70
N ASN A 4 -14.16 10.50 -18.66
CA ASN A 4 -14.52 9.50 -19.64
C ASN A 4 -16.03 9.18 -19.47
N PRO A 5 -16.91 9.41 -20.45
CA PRO A 5 -18.38 9.40 -20.27
C PRO A 5 -19.00 8.01 -20.07
N GLY A 6 -18.21 6.99 -19.75
CA GLY A 6 -18.70 5.61 -19.58
C GLY A 6 -18.30 4.93 -18.27
N LYS A 7 -17.45 5.53 -17.44
CA LYS A 7 -17.04 4.94 -16.17
C LYS A 7 -17.82 5.62 -15.02
N PRO A 8 -18.40 4.86 -14.08
CA PRO A 8 -19.07 5.46 -12.92
C PRO A 8 -18.14 6.41 -12.16
N ASP A 9 -18.71 7.42 -11.52
CA ASP A 9 -17.97 8.39 -10.70
C ASP A 9 -17.14 7.67 -9.61
N ALA A 10 -16.00 8.26 -9.25
CA ALA A 10 -15.09 7.74 -8.22
C ALA A 10 -15.81 7.40 -6.91
N SER A 11 -16.75 8.29 -6.52
CA SER A 11 -17.57 8.12 -5.32
C SER A 11 -18.52 6.92 -5.42
N GLU A 12 -19.12 6.67 -6.58
CA GLU A 12 -20.02 5.52 -6.80
C GLU A 12 -19.22 4.21 -6.87
N ARG A 13 -18.06 4.22 -7.50
CA ARG A 13 -17.16 3.05 -7.54
C ARG A 13 -16.72 2.66 -6.14
N MET A 14 -16.22 3.60 -5.36
CA MET A 14 -15.81 3.34 -3.98
C MET A 14 -16.99 2.85 -3.12
N LYS A 15 -18.18 3.40 -3.31
CA LYS A 15 -19.39 2.92 -2.62
C LYS A 15 -19.66 1.46 -2.94
N SER A 16 -19.57 1.06 -4.21
CA SER A 16 -19.80 -0.34 -4.62
C SER A 16 -18.79 -1.30 -3.98
N TYR A 17 -17.53 -0.89 -3.83
CA TYR A 17 -16.50 -1.70 -3.16
C TYR A 17 -16.78 -1.81 -1.66
N LEU A 18 -17.16 -0.72 -1.02
CA LEU A 18 -17.55 -0.74 0.39
C LEU A 18 -18.76 -1.64 0.66
N GLU A 19 -19.76 -1.63 -0.22
CA GLU A 19 -20.92 -2.52 -0.14
C GLU A 19 -20.55 -4.01 -0.24
N LYS A 20 -19.42 -4.34 -0.85
CA LYS A 20 -18.90 -5.71 -0.89
C LYS A 20 -18.17 -6.09 0.40
N ILE A 21 -17.25 -5.24 0.88
CA ILE A 21 -16.32 -5.61 1.95
C ILE A 21 -16.78 -5.21 3.35
N ALA A 22 -17.68 -4.24 3.48
CA ALA A 22 -18.08 -3.68 4.78
C ALA A 22 -19.40 -4.23 5.34
N THR A 23 -19.85 -5.40 4.87
CA THR A 23 -21.13 -6.02 5.27
C THR A 23 -21.03 -6.96 6.47
N GLY A 24 -19.85 -7.05 7.09
CA GLY A 24 -19.61 -7.88 8.28
C GLY A 24 -19.10 -9.28 7.94
N PRO A 25 -18.61 -10.02 8.95
CA PRO A 25 -17.74 -11.20 8.75
C PRO A 25 -18.40 -12.37 8.01
N LYS A 26 -19.74 -12.41 7.96
CA LYS A 26 -20.47 -13.51 7.26
C LYS A 26 -20.98 -13.12 5.88
N MET A 27 -21.02 -11.84 5.54
CA MET A 27 -21.62 -11.33 4.31
C MET A 27 -20.65 -10.56 3.43
N SER A 28 -19.48 -10.22 3.93
CA SER A 28 -18.43 -9.59 3.14
C SER A 28 -18.00 -10.51 2.02
N LYS A 29 -17.82 -9.91 0.84
CA LYS A 29 -17.34 -10.58 -0.37
C LYS A 29 -15.94 -10.07 -0.69
N ASP A 30 -15.17 -10.88 -1.38
CA ASP A 30 -13.86 -10.48 -1.86
C ASP A 30 -13.98 -9.54 -3.06
N LEU A 31 -13.02 -8.63 -3.15
CA LEU A 31 -12.82 -7.83 -4.36
C LEU A 31 -12.06 -8.66 -5.37
N THR A 32 -12.31 -8.42 -6.64
CA THR A 32 -11.41 -8.91 -7.69
C THR A 32 -10.11 -8.10 -7.66
N ARG A 33 -9.07 -8.61 -8.32
CA ARG A 33 -7.79 -7.91 -8.46
C ARG A 33 -7.96 -6.49 -9.02
N ASP A 34 -8.77 -6.34 -10.06
CA ASP A 34 -8.99 -5.05 -10.71
C ASP A 34 -9.82 -4.09 -9.84
N GLU A 35 -10.77 -4.61 -9.05
CA GLU A 35 -11.52 -3.80 -8.09
C GLU A 35 -10.63 -3.33 -6.93
N ALA A 36 -9.73 -4.17 -6.45
CA ALA A 36 -8.77 -3.82 -5.41
C ALA A 36 -7.75 -2.78 -5.91
N ASP A 37 -7.23 -2.96 -7.14
CA ASP A 37 -6.37 -1.98 -7.82
C ASP A 37 -7.08 -0.63 -7.97
N ASP A 38 -8.30 -0.61 -8.51
CA ASP A 38 -9.07 0.62 -8.69
C ASP A 38 -9.39 1.29 -7.35
N ALA A 39 -9.84 0.54 -6.35
CA ALA A 39 -10.19 1.08 -5.04
C ALA A 39 -9.00 1.76 -4.35
N LEU A 40 -7.83 1.12 -4.34
CA LEU A 40 -6.64 1.72 -3.75
C LEU A 40 -6.11 2.88 -4.60
N SER A 41 -6.19 2.80 -5.93
CA SER A 41 -5.83 3.90 -6.84
C SER A 41 -6.66 5.16 -6.59
N LEU A 42 -7.98 5.01 -6.33
CA LEU A 42 -8.86 6.13 -5.97
C LEU A 42 -8.42 6.83 -4.67
N ILE A 43 -7.94 6.06 -3.70
CA ILE A 43 -7.43 6.58 -2.43
C ILE A 43 -6.09 7.30 -2.64
N LEU A 44 -5.15 6.67 -3.34
CA LEU A 44 -3.81 7.20 -3.55
C LEU A 44 -3.79 8.46 -4.43
N ASN A 45 -4.77 8.60 -5.33
CA ASN A 45 -4.94 9.78 -6.18
C ASN A 45 -5.83 10.87 -5.56
N ASP A 46 -6.26 10.72 -4.30
CA ASP A 46 -7.14 11.65 -3.60
C ASP A 46 -8.48 11.91 -4.33
N GLU A 47 -9.00 10.86 -4.99
CA GLU A 47 -10.27 10.92 -5.74
C GLU A 47 -11.50 10.63 -4.86
N VAL A 48 -11.30 10.23 -3.60
CA VAL A 48 -12.35 9.94 -2.62
C VAL A 48 -12.08 10.66 -1.30
N SER A 49 -13.13 10.90 -0.51
CA SER A 49 -12.96 11.57 0.77
C SER A 49 -12.17 10.71 1.76
N SER A 50 -11.46 11.37 2.69
CA SER A 50 -10.67 10.72 3.73
C SER A 50 -11.48 9.76 4.60
N GLU A 51 -12.77 10.07 4.85
CA GLU A 51 -13.67 9.21 5.61
C GLU A 51 -13.94 7.89 4.87
N ARG A 52 -14.18 7.96 3.56
CA ARG A 52 -14.39 6.75 2.74
C ARG A 52 -13.12 5.93 2.62
N ALA A 53 -11.97 6.59 2.47
CA ALA A 53 -10.68 5.94 2.45
C ALA A 53 -10.42 5.19 3.78
N ALA A 54 -10.66 5.84 4.91
CA ALA A 54 -10.51 5.23 6.23
C ALA A 54 -11.43 4.02 6.41
N VAL A 55 -12.71 4.15 6.04
CA VAL A 55 -13.68 3.04 6.12
C VAL A 55 -13.25 1.87 5.23
N PHE A 56 -12.76 2.14 4.01
CA PHE A 56 -12.29 1.10 3.11
C PHE A 56 -11.10 0.34 3.69
N LEU A 57 -10.08 1.04 4.19
CA LEU A 57 -8.87 0.43 4.75
C LEU A 57 -9.19 -0.43 5.98
N ILE A 58 -10.07 0.06 6.86
CA ILE A 58 -10.51 -0.71 8.04
C ILE A 58 -11.34 -1.92 7.62
N ALA A 59 -12.27 -1.78 6.68
CA ALA A 59 -13.11 -2.88 6.23
C ALA A 59 -12.29 -3.97 5.54
N ALA A 60 -11.34 -3.61 4.67
CA ALA A 60 -10.42 -4.53 4.03
C ALA A 60 -9.62 -5.32 5.08
N ARG A 61 -9.05 -4.62 6.08
CA ARG A 61 -8.29 -5.24 7.16
C ARG A 61 -9.14 -6.16 8.04
N MET A 62 -10.38 -5.77 8.35
CA MET A 62 -11.29 -6.58 9.18
C MET A 62 -11.80 -7.82 8.47
N LYS A 63 -11.98 -7.73 7.14
CA LYS A 63 -12.36 -8.87 6.30
C LYS A 63 -11.23 -9.88 6.15
N LEU A 64 -9.99 -9.45 6.24
CA LEU A 64 -8.77 -10.13 5.84
C LEU A 64 -8.64 -10.23 4.32
N GLU A 65 -7.57 -9.66 3.79
CA GLU A 65 -7.31 -9.56 2.36
C GLU A 65 -6.97 -10.93 1.75
N THR A 66 -7.49 -11.18 0.56
CA THR A 66 -7.11 -12.35 -0.26
C THR A 66 -5.82 -12.07 -1.02
N LEU A 67 -5.21 -13.12 -1.59
CA LEU A 67 -4.03 -12.97 -2.45
C LEU A 67 -4.33 -12.09 -3.67
N GLU A 68 -5.51 -12.25 -4.29
CA GLU A 68 -5.92 -11.46 -5.46
C GLU A 68 -6.08 -9.98 -5.11
N GLU A 69 -6.68 -9.67 -3.97
CA GLU A 69 -6.78 -8.30 -3.48
C GLU A 69 -5.41 -7.70 -3.19
N ASN A 70 -4.52 -8.44 -2.54
CA ASN A 70 -3.15 -7.98 -2.26
C ASN A 70 -2.35 -7.70 -3.54
N ILE A 71 -2.53 -8.52 -4.59
CA ILE A 71 -1.91 -8.27 -5.90
C ILE A 71 -2.47 -6.97 -6.52
N GLY A 72 -3.78 -6.73 -6.40
CA GLY A 72 -4.41 -5.49 -6.85
C GLY A 72 -3.88 -4.26 -6.10
N TYR A 73 -3.80 -4.34 -4.78
CA TYR A 73 -3.23 -3.25 -3.96
C TYR A 73 -1.77 -2.97 -4.30
N TRP A 74 -0.97 -4.02 -4.47
CA TRP A 74 0.42 -3.85 -4.88
C TRP A 74 0.55 -3.14 -6.24
N LYS A 75 -0.29 -3.50 -7.21
CA LYS A 75 -0.32 -2.89 -8.54
C LYS A 75 -0.65 -1.40 -8.48
N ALA A 76 -1.64 -1.00 -7.66
CA ALA A 76 -1.98 0.41 -7.43
C ALA A 76 -0.81 1.18 -6.81
N LEU A 77 -0.14 0.60 -5.81
CA LEU A 77 1.04 1.19 -5.16
C LEU A 77 2.19 1.34 -6.15
N ASP A 78 2.49 0.32 -6.95
CA ASP A 78 3.57 0.35 -7.94
C ASP A 78 3.32 1.44 -9.00
N ALA A 79 2.09 1.57 -9.48
CA ALA A 79 1.70 2.56 -10.47
C ALA A 79 1.77 4.01 -9.95
N THR A 80 1.60 4.23 -8.66
CA THR A 80 1.65 5.57 -8.04
C THR A 80 3.01 5.91 -7.44
N THR A 81 3.89 4.92 -7.29
CA THR A 81 5.23 5.12 -6.73
C THR A 81 6.16 5.72 -7.77
N VAL A 82 6.85 6.80 -7.40
CA VAL A 82 7.92 7.37 -8.22
C VAL A 82 9.11 6.43 -8.20
N GLN A 83 9.35 5.76 -9.32
CA GLN A 83 10.49 4.86 -9.46
C GLN A 83 11.71 5.66 -9.94
N GLN A 84 12.82 5.54 -9.23
CA GLN A 84 14.09 6.11 -9.63
C GLN A 84 15.09 4.97 -9.88
N GLU A 85 15.57 4.87 -11.12
CA GLU A 85 16.62 3.91 -11.44
C GLU A 85 17.97 4.41 -10.90
N ILE A 86 18.52 3.71 -9.92
CA ILE A 86 19.81 4.01 -9.34
C ILE A 86 20.71 2.79 -9.54
N LYS A 87 21.87 2.99 -10.17
CA LYS A 87 22.83 1.90 -10.40
C LYS A 87 23.85 1.84 -9.28
N PHE A 88 23.93 0.70 -8.63
CA PHE A 88 24.91 0.43 -7.58
C PHE A 88 25.65 -0.87 -7.88
N ASP A 89 26.92 -0.93 -7.52
CA ASP A 89 27.70 -2.17 -7.60
C ASP A 89 27.20 -3.22 -6.58
N LYS A 90 26.76 -2.76 -5.44
CA LYS A 90 26.18 -3.60 -4.37
C LYS A 90 25.03 -2.88 -3.68
N LEU A 91 23.93 -3.57 -3.48
CA LEU A 91 22.74 -3.08 -2.76
C LEU A 91 22.48 -3.98 -1.56
N VAL A 92 22.33 -3.37 -0.38
CA VAL A 92 21.80 -4.04 0.82
C VAL A 92 20.46 -3.41 1.15
N GLN A 93 19.41 -4.20 1.08
CA GLN A 93 18.06 -3.79 1.50
C GLN A 93 17.80 -4.30 2.90
N VAL A 94 17.41 -3.39 3.78
CA VAL A 94 17.02 -3.72 5.16
C VAL A 94 15.54 -3.43 5.32
N ALA A 95 14.75 -4.47 5.60
CA ALA A 95 13.35 -4.33 5.92
C ALA A 95 13.17 -4.17 7.43
N GLU A 96 12.37 -3.21 7.85
CA GLU A 96 11.98 -3.05 9.24
C GLU A 96 10.84 -4.02 9.59
N ALA A 97 11.08 -4.87 10.58
CA ALA A 97 10.03 -5.74 11.14
C ALA A 97 9.17 -4.97 12.15
N PHE A 98 8.53 -3.90 11.69
CA PHE A 98 7.78 -3.00 12.54
C PHE A 98 6.30 -3.42 12.65
N ASP A 99 5.80 -3.59 13.85
CA ASP A 99 4.45 -4.07 14.14
C ASP A 99 3.50 -3.00 14.72
N GLY A 100 3.75 -1.74 14.43
CA GLY A 100 2.86 -0.64 14.82
C GLY A 100 3.01 -0.12 16.24
N PHE A 101 4.23 0.00 16.77
CA PHE A 101 4.57 0.57 18.09
C PHE A 101 4.16 -0.25 19.32
N GLN A 102 3.50 -1.39 19.18
CA GLN A 102 2.96 -2.11 20.34
C GLN A 102 3.91 -3.16 20.92
N ARG A 103 4.78 -3.73 20.12
CA ARG A 103 5.64 -4.85 20.53
C ARG A 103 7.12 -4.57 20.36
N THR A 104 7.49 -3.84 19.34
CA THR A 104 8.89 -3.58 19.02
C THR A 104 9.16 -2.09 18.85
N PRO A 105 10.15 -1.52 19.57
CA PRO A 105 10.59 -0.16 19.28
C PRO A 105 11.28 -0.13 17.91
N ILE A 106 11.23 1.03 17.24
CA ILE A 106 11.91 1.24 15.97
C ILE A 106 13.42 1.24 16.20
N PHE A 107 14.07 0.16 15.82
CA PHE A 107 15.52 0.03 15.91
C PHE A 107 16.27 0.42 14.64
N THR A 108 15.54 0.73 13.55
CA THR A 108 16.11 1.01 12.24
C THR A 108 17.15 2.13 12.30
N PHE A 109 16.94 3.18 13.07
CA PHE A 109 17.91 4.27 13.23
C PHE A 109 19.24 3.79 13.78
N TYR A 110 19.22 2.91 14.77
CA TYR A 110 20.45 2.36 15.37
C TYR A 110 21.12 1.36 14.44
N THR A 111 20.34 0.47 13.87
CA THR A 111 20.81 -0.54 12.92
C THR A 111 21.43 0.13 11.70
N MET A 112 20.81 1.17 11.15
CA MET A 112 21.30 1.91 10.01
C MET A 112 22.60 2.66 10.31
N SER A 113 22.74 3.23 11.50
CA SER A 113 23.99 3.88 11.90
C SER A 113 25.15 2.88 11.92
N ILE A 114 24.93 1.68 12.45
CA ILE A 114 25.95 0.62 12.53
C ILE A 114 26.28 0.09 11.12
N ILE A 115 25.26 -0.19 10.31
CA ILE A 115 25.44 -0.69 8.94
C ILE A 115 26.16 0.36 8.10
N ASN A 116 25.75 1.61 8.17
CA ASN A 116 26.33 2.71 7.40
C ASN A 116 27.80 2.93 7.73
N THR A 117 28.19 2.85 9.01
CA THR A 117 29.59 2.98 9.42
C THR A 117 30.48 1.87 8.87
N ASN A 118 29.94 0.66 8.73
CA ASN A 118 30.72 -0.49 8.24
C ASN A 118 30.67 -0.66 6.70
N ILE A 119 29.62 -0.16 6.02
CA ILE A 119 29.34 -0.40 4.62
C ILE A 119 29.74 0.78 3.71
N ILE A 120 29.73 2.02 4.19
CA ILE A 120 30.18 3.20 3.41
C ILE A 120 31.65 3.04 2.98
N SER A 121 32.44 2.36 3.77
CA SER A 121 33.83 2.00 3.44
C SER A 121 33.96 1.10 2.19
N ILE A 122 32.85 0.53 1.67
CA ILE A 122 32.81 -0.45 0.58
C ILE A 122 32.01 0.08 -0.63
N GLY A 123 31.52 1.33 -0.60
CA GLY A 123 30.71 1.90 -1.69
C GLY A 123 29.32 1.28 -1.84
N THR A 124 28.70 0.88 -0.73
CA THR A 124 27.38 0.25 -0.70
C THR A 124 26.33 1.23 -0.21
N VAL A 125 25.15 1.24 -0.84
CA VAL A 125 23.99 2.01 -0.39
C VAL A 125 23.02 1.08 0.33
N VAL A 126 22.48 1.57 1.43
CA VAL A 126 21.47 0.87 2.22
C VAL A 126 20.13 1.58 2.03
N ILE A 127 19.14 0.85 1.55
CA ILE A 127 17.76 1.34 1.44
C ILE A 127 16.95 0.69 2.56
N VAL A 128 16.22 1.52 3.29
CA VAL A 128 15.23 1.08 4.28
C VAL A 128 13.86 1.13 3.63
N ALA A 129 13.16 0.03 3.61
CA ALA A 129 11.80 -0.10 3.11
C ALA A 129 10.83 -0.39 4.26
#